data_746a04eb8abbb65e37451773e016aebe
#
_entry.id   746a04eb8abbb65e37451773e016aebe
#
_cell.length_a   1.000
_cell.length_b   1.000
_cell.length_c   1.000
_cell.angle_alpha   90.00
_cell.angle_beta   90.00
_cell.angle_gamma   90.00
#
_symmetry.space_group_name_H-M   'P 1'
#
loop_
_entity.id
_entity.type
_entity.pdbx_description
1 polymer ?
#
loop_
_entity_poly.entity_id
_entity_poly.type
_entity_poly.pdbx_seq_one_letter_code
_entity_poly.pdbx_strand_id
1 'polypeptide(L)'
;MNMNKSAKWPLAITLLLLGSGLGLIVGMFVGGAASPTGLIEISPWLRWGAPAVRILFEISQALTIGGLVFTAFALQPKSPAFLRALSFVAVAASTWALAGTGYLFLTYLNITGGAFSLDNSFADQFWIFLTSIELGQLLSLNVLAAYLLALVVLLVRNFFGVLITAGVGLLALIPIAFSGHSAGSASHALAVNALGLHLLGICIWVGGLATLMVS
;
A
#
# COMPACT_ATOMS: atom_id res chain seq x y z
N MET A 1 9.20 -34.48 -1.65
CA MET A 1 9.85 -33.85 -0.47
C MET A 1 8.77 -33.08 0.29
N ASN A 2 8.19 -33.72 1.34
CA ASN A 2 7.11 -33.11 2.14
C ASN A 2 7.72 -32.04 3.08
N MET A 3 7.77 -30.80 2.67
CA MET A 3 8.11 -29.70 3.58
C MET A 3 7.04 -29.59 4.68
N ASN A 4 7.48 -29.61 5.93
CA ASN A 4 6.64 -29.45 7.11
C ASN A 4 5.86 -28.12 6.98
N LYS A 5 4.56 -28.11 7.30
CA LYS A 5 3.69 -26.93 7.18
C LYS A 5 4.26 -25.69 7.87
N SER A 6 5.01 -25.88 8.97
CA SER A 6 5.68 -24.80 9.71
C SER A 6 6.86 -24.14 8.95
N ALA A 7 7.49 -24.83 7.99
CA ALA A 7 8.61 -24.29 7.23
C ALA A 7 8.20 -23.50 5.98
N LYS A 8 6.95 -23.60 5.55
CA LYS A 8 6.47 -22.94 4.32
C LYS A 8 6.35 -21.40 4.47
N TRP A 9 5.93 -20.96 5.64
CA TRP A 9 5.73 -19.52 5.91
C TRP A 9 7.02 -18.71 5.95
N PRO A 10 8.06 -19.10 6.72
CA PRO A 10 9.33 -18.41 6.70
C PRO A 10 9.93 -18.35 5.28
N LEU A 11 9.83 -19.43 4.52
CA LEU A 11 10.32 -19.46 3.14
C LEU A 11 9.55 -18.47 2.24
N ALA A 12 8.22 -18.46 2.31
CA ALA A 12 7.40 -17.54 1.52
C ALA A 12 7.70 -16.07 1.85
N ILE A 13 7.82 -15.73 3.14
CA ILE A 13 8.18 -14.38 3.58
C ILE A 13 9.59 -14.01 3.10
N THR A 14 10.56 -14.93 3.23
CA THR A 14 11.94 -14.70 2.77
C THR A 14 11.98 -14.45 1.26
N LEU A 15 11.28 -15.25 0.46
CA LEU A 15 11.21 -15.07 -0.99
C LEU A 15 10.52 -13.75 -1.38
N LEU A 16 9.47 -13.35 -0.66
CA LEU A 16 8.82 -12.06 -0.87
C LEU A 16 9.78 -10.90 -0.57
N LEU A 17 10.47 -10.95 0.56
CA LEU A 17 11.43 -9.91 0.95
C LEU A 17 12.62 -9.82 -0.01
N LEU A 18 13.19 -10.97 -0.41
CA LEU A 18 14.29 -11.01 -1.38
C LEU A 18 13.83 -10.52 -2.76
N GLY A 19 12.66 -10.96 -3.23
CA GLY A 19 12.09 -10.53 -4.49
C GLY A 19 11.80 -9.03 -4.52
N SER A 20 11.19 -8.50 -3.44
CA SER A 20 10.90 -7.07 -3.30
C SER A 20 12.19 -6.25 -3.21
N GLY A 21 13.18 -6.71 -2.46
CA GLY A 21 14.49 -6.06 -2.34
C GLY A 21 15.25 -6.03 -3.67
N LEU A 22 15.28 -7.16 -4.38
CA LEU A 22 15.88 -7.24 -5.72
C LEU A 22 15.15 -6.34 -6.72
N GLY A 23 13.81 -6.37 -6.72
CA GLY A 23 12.98 -5.50 -7.56
C GLY A 23 13.22 -4.02 -7.29
N LEU A 24 13.37 -3.63 -6.02
CA LEU A 24 13.74 -2.26 -5.63
C LEU A 24 15.11 -1.87 -6.21
N ILE A 25 16.13 -2.71 -5.98
CA ILE A 25 17.50 -2.44 -6.46
C ILE A 25 17.50 -2.29 -7.99
N VAL A 26 16.96 -3.27 -8.70
CA VAL A 26 16.88 -3.23 -10.17
C VAL A 26 16.10 -2.00 -10.66
N GLY A 27 14.94 -1.72 -10.07
CA GLY A 27 14.12 -0.56 -10.42
C GLY A 27 14.83 0.78 -10.20
N MET A 28 15.57 0.93 -9.10
CA MET A 28 16.35 2.12 -8.80
C MET A 28 17.49 2.35 -9.81
N PHE A 29 18.20 1.28 -10.21
CA PHE A 29 19.29 1.38 -11.17
C PHE A 29 18.78 1.59 -12.61
N VAL A 30 17.80 0.80 -13.05
CA VAL A 30 17.24 0.89 -14.40
C VAL A 30 16.46 2.20 -14.60
N GLY A 31 15.76 2.66 -13.57
CA GLY A 31 15.04 3.94 -13.60
C GLY A 31 15.91 5.18 -13.41
N GLY A 32 17.24 5.02 -13.19
CA GLY A 32 18.16 6.13 -12.96
C GLY A 32 18.01 6.82 -11.57
N ALA A 33 17.11 6.35 -10.73
CA ALA A 33 16.84 6.97 -9.43
C ALA A 33 17.92 6.67 -8.36
N ALA A 34 18.81 5.70 -8.63
CA ALA A 34 19.94 5.39 -7.75
C ALA A 34 21.02 6.50 -7.75
N SER A 35 21.11 7.27 -8.84
CA SER A 35 22.10 8.36 -8.97
C SER A 35 21.54 9.69 -8.45
N PRO A 36 22.41 10.59 -7.91
CA PRO A 36 22.00 11.94 -7.55
C PRO A 36 21.44 12.68 -8.77
N THR A 37 20.23 13.23 -8.66
CA THR A 37 19.69 14.15 -9.64
C THR A 37 20.22 15.54 -9.31
N GLY A 38 20.98 16.19 -10.22
CA GLY A 38 21.80 17.36 -9.96
C GLY A 38 21.10 18.67 -9.54
N LEU A 39 19.79 18.67 -9.26
CA LEU A 39 19.02 19.86 -8.91
C LEU A 39 18.71 19.98 -7.41
N ILE A 40 18.56 18.86 -6.70
CA ILE A 40 18.31 18.83 -5.24
C ILE A 40 19.10 17.65 -4.68
N GLU A 41 19.98 17.90 -3.71
CA GLU A 41 20.67 16.84 -2.99
C GLU A 41 19.73 16.15 -2.01
N ILE A 42 19.13 15.04 -2.46
CA ILE A 42 18.33 14.17 -1.60
C ILE A 42 19.29 13.22 -0.87
N SER A 43 19.18 13.16 0.46
CA SER A 43 20.01 12.26 1.26
C SER A 43 19.85 10.80 0.85
N PRO A 44 20.91 9.97 0.87
CA PRO A 44 20.84 8.56 0.46
C PRO A 44 19.75 7.75 1.16
N TRP A 45 19.53 7.99 2.45
CA TRP A 45 18.48 7.28 3.22
C TRP A 45 17.08 7.59 2.71
N LEU A 46 16.80 8.83 2.30
CA LEU A 46 15.51 9.23 1.75
C LEU A 46 15.32 8.68 0.33
N ARG A 47 16.38 8.71 -0.48
CA ARG A 47 16.39 8.18 -1.85
C ARG A 47 16.03 6.70 -1.91
N TRP A 48 16.52 5.89 -0.97
CA TRP A 48 16.25 4.46 -0.89
C TRP A 48 15.07 4.13 0.03
N GLY A 49 14.89 4.88 1.10
CA GLY A 49 13.84 4.66 2.09
C GLY A 49 12.44 4.92 1.56
N ALA A 50 12.23 5.99 0.80
CA ALA A 50 10.91 6.31 0.26
C ALA A 50 10.37 5.21 -0.69
N PRO A 51 11.12 4.72 -1.69
CA PRO A 51 10.68 3.58 -2.50
C PRO A 51 10.50 2.28 -1.73
N ALA A 52 11.34 2.01 -0.71
CA ALA A 52 11.20 0.81 0.12
C ALA A 52 9.88 0.83 0.92
N VAL A 53 9.56 1.95 1.55
CA VAL A 53 8.30 2.13 2.29
C VAL A 53 7.11 2.10 1.33
N ARG A 54 7.24 2.64 0.13
CA ARG A 54 6.22 2.56 -0.92
C ARG A 54 5.89 1.11 -1.29
N ILE A 55 6.89 0.26 -1.47
CA ILE A 55 6.66 -1.18 -1.75
C ILE A 55 5.86 -1.83 -0.61
N LEU A 56 6.23 -1.56 0.64
CA LEU A 56 5.51 -2.08 1.80
C LEU A 56 4.06 -1.58 1.84
N PHE A 57 3.85 -0.30 1.55
CA PHE A 57 2.54 0.32 1.42
C PHE A 57 1.69 -0.36 0.34
N GLU A 58 2.20 -0.53 -0.89
CA GLU A 58 1.47 -1.12 -2.01
C GLU A 58 1.16 -2.61 -1.77
N ILE A 59 2.12 -3.39 -1.24
CA ILE A 59 1.90 -4.80 -0.92
C ILE A 59 0.84 -4.94 0.18
N SER A 60 0.94 -4.20 1.27
CA SER A 60 -0.02 -4.31 2.37
C SER A 60 -1.43 -3.85 1.97
N GLN A 61 -1.54 -2.85 1.10
CA GLN A 61 -2.80 -2.44 0.48
C GLN A 61 -3.41 -3.58 -0.34
N ALA A 62 -2.62 -4.21 -1.21
CA ALA A 62 -3.08 -5.33 -2.03
C ALA A 62 -3.52 -6.52 -1.18
N LEU A 63 -2.74 -6.87 -0.13
CA LEU A 63 -3.09 -7.94 0.79
C LEU A 63 -4.38 -7.66 1.56
N THR A 64 -4.61 -6.41 1.95
CA THR A 64 -5.84 -6.00 2.65
C THR A 64 -7.05 -6.11 1.76
N ILE A 65 -7.02 -5.47 0.60
CA ILE A 65 -8.18 -5.38 -0.31
C ILE A 65 -8.50 -6.74 -0.91
N GLY A 66 -7.50 -7.42 -1.48
CA GLY A 66 -7.70 -8.76 -2.05
C GLY A 66 -8.06 -9.81 -1.01
N GLY A 67 -7.51 -9.68 0.21
CA GLY A 67 -7.88 -10.53 1.34
C GLY A 67 -9.33 -10.36 1.76
N LEU A 68 -9.84 -9.12 1.82
CA LEU A 68 -11.26 -8.83 2.09
C LEU A 68 -12.16 -9.41 1.00
N VAL A 69 -11.83 -9.18 -0.27
CA VAL A 69 -12.58 -9.73 -1.42
C VAL A 69 -12.62 -11.26 -1.37
N PHE A 70 -11.47 -11.90 -1.19
CA PHE A 70 -11.39 -13.36 -1.08
C PHE A 70 -12.19 -13.87 0.12
N THR A 71 -12.09 -13.24 1.27
CA THR A 71 -12.83 -13.64 2.48
C THR A 71 -14.33 -13.53 2.27
N ALA A 72 -14.80 -12.47 1.57
CA ALA A 72 -16.22 -12.27 1.29
C ALA A 72 -16.78 -13.32 0.31
N PHE A 73 -16.05 -13.65 -0.75
CA PHE A 73 -16.60 -14.46 -1.84
C PHE A 73 -16.22 -15.94 -1.81
N ALA A 74 -15.12 -16.33 -1.14
CA ALA A 74 -14.59 -17.68 -1.18
C ALA A 74 -14.72 -18.45 0.14
N LEU A 75 -14.98 -17.77 1.27
CA LEU A 75 -14.99 -18.43 2.57
C LEU A 75 -16.37 -18.41 3.22
N GLN A 76 -16.70 -19.53 3.89
CA GLN A 76 -17.95 -19.60 4.66
C GLN A 76 -17.86 -18.73 5.91
N PRO A 77 -18.84 -17.83 6.15
CA PRO A 77 -18.88 -16.98 7.32
C PRO A 77 -18.76 -17.78 8.63
N LYS A 78 -18.00 -17.25 9.58
CA LYS A 78 -17.73 -17.85 10.90
C LYS A 78 -16.92 -19.16 10.89
N SER A 79 -16.48 -19.66 9.72
CA SER A 79 -15.57 -20.81 9.68
C SER A 79 -14.19 -20.45 10.25
N PRO A 80 -13.40 -21.45 10.72
CA PRO A 80 -12.03 -21.19 11.16
C PRO A 80 -11.15 -20.53 10.08
N ALA A 81 -11.35 -20.87 8.80
CA ALA A 81 -10.68 -20.26 7.67
C ALA A 81 -11.05 -18.79 7.52
N PHE A 82 -12.33 -18.44 7.63
CA PHE A 82 -12.82 -17.06 7.60
C PHE A 82 -12.21 -16.20 8.71
N LEU A 83 -12.13 -16.72 9.94
CA LEU A 83 -11.54 -15.99 11.06
C LEU A 83 -10.02 -15.80 10.91
N ARG A 84 -9.30 -16.83 10.41
CA ARG A 84 -7.87 -16.71 10.09
C ARG A 84 -7.61 -15.65 9.01
N ALA A 85 -8.41 -15.70 7.94
CA ALA A 85 -8.35 -14.70 6.87
C ALA A 85 -8.56 -13.28 7.38
N LEU A 86 -9.57 -13.05 8.24
CA LEU A 86 -9.79 -11.73 8.85
C LEU A 86 -8.63 -11.28 9.75
N SER A 87 -8.02 -12.21 10.50
CA SER A 87 -6.84 -11.88 11.31
C SER A 87 -5.65 -11.48 10.43
N PHE A 88 -5.42 -12.18 9.33
CA PHE A 88 -4.41 -11.83 8.34
C PHE A 88 -4.67 -10.46 7.73
N VAL A 89 -5.91 -10.20 7.29
CA VAL A 89 -6.33 -8.91 6.73
C VAL A 89 -6.18 -7.78 7.75
N ALA A 90 -6.47 -8.02 9.03
CA ALA A 90 -6.27 -7.00 10.08
C ALA A 90 -4.81 -6.59 10.22
N VAL A 91 -3.88 -7.56 10.19
CA VAL A 91 -2.43 -7.27 10.19
C VAL A 91 -2.04 -6.52 8.94
N ALA A 92 -2.49 -6.95 7.77
CA ALA A 92 -2.20 -6.29 6.49
C ALA A 92 -2.71 -4.84 6.48
N ALA A 93 -3.95 -4.60 6.94
CA ALA A 93 -4.55 -3.27 7.01
C ALA A 93 -3.80 -2.34 7.98
N SER A 94 -3.39 -2.85 9.14
CA SER A 94 -2.57 -2.09 10.09
C SER A 94 -1.19 -1.75 9.50
N THR A 95 -0.58 -2.69 8.77
CA THR A 95 0.68 -2.46 8.06
C THR A 95 0.50 -1.41 6.96
N TRP A 96 -0.61 -1.47 6.21
CA TRP A 96 -0.94 -0.48 5.19
C TRP A 96 -1.08 0.93 5.80
N ALA A 97 -1.81 1.09 6.90
CA ALA A 97 -1.97 2.37 7.57
C ALA A 97 -0.63 2.96 8.04
N LEU A 98 0.23 2.16 8.68
CA LEU A 98 1.54 2.60 9.15
C LEU A 98 2.51 2.89 8.00
N ALA A 99 2.60 1.99 7.02
CA ALA A 99 3.45 2.18 5.83
C ALA A 99 2.97 3.37 4.99
N GLY A 100 1.65 3.55 4.87
CA GLY A 100 1.04 4.70 4.19
C GLY A 100 1.40 6.03 4.86
N THR A 101 1.36 6.09 6.19
CA THR A 101 1.81 7.27 6.95
C THR A 101 3.29 7.55 6.69
N GLY A 102 4.12 6.51 6.75
CA GLY A 102 5.55 6.64 6.44
C GLY A 102 5.79 7.11 5.01
N TYR A 103 5.09 6.53 4.03
CA TYR A 103 5.21 6.90 2.62
C TYR A 103 4.77 8.35 2.36
N LEU A 104 3.66 8.78 2.94
CA LEU A 104 3.18 10.16 2.86
C LEU A 104 4.22 11.14 3.40
N PHE A 105 4.78 10.86 4.58
CA PHE A 105 5.80 11.70 5.20
C PHE A 105 7.11 11.74 4.40
N LEU A 106 7.60 10.58 3.94
CA LEU A 106 8.81 10.52 3.12
C LEU A 106 8.61 11.17 1.75
N THR A 107 7.40 11.13 1.18
CA THR A 107 7.05 11.84 -0.05
C THR A 107 7.14 13.34 0.15
N TYR A 108 6.62 13.87 1.24
CA TYR A 108 6.77 15.28 1.59
C TYR A 108 8.25 15.69 1.69
N LEU A 109 9.06 14.96 2.44
CA LEU A 109 10.49 15.23 2.56
C LEU A 109 11.22 15.16 1.21
N ASN A 110 10.83 14.23 0.35
CA ASN A 110 11.44 14.07 -0.97
C ASN A 110 11.14 15.25 -1.90
N ILE A 111 9.92 15.78 -1.85
CA ILE A 111 9.49 16.92 -2.68
C ILE A 111 10.13 18.23 -2.20
N THR A 112 10.21 18.41 -0.88
CA THR A 112 10.79 19.63 -0.31
C THR A 112 12.32 19.62 -0.29
N GLY A 113 12.96 18.49 -0.59
CA GLY A 113 14.43 18.31 -0.46
C GLY A 113 14.91 18.52 0.97
N GLY A 114 13.99 18.54 1.93
CA GLY A 114 14.22 19.02 3.29
C GLY A 114 14.66 17.94 4.27
N ALA A 115 15.44 18.39 5.25
CA ALA A 115 15.63 17.64 6.48
C ALA A 115 14.37 17.80 7.37
N PHE A 116 14.08 16.78 8.15
CA PHE A 116 13.07 16.89 9.20
C PHE A 116 13.46 18.01 10.19
N SER A 117 12.52 18.88 10.50
CA SER A 117 12.65 19.91 11.52
C SER A 117 11.43 19.92 12.44
N LEU A 118 11.61 20.36 13.67
CA LEU A 118 10.53 20.53 14.65
C LEU A 118 10.07 22.00 14.78
N ASP A 119 10.46 22.86 13.84
CA ASP A 119 10.02 24.24 13.84
C ASP A 119 8.59 24.43 13.30
N ASN A 120 8.00 25.58 13.62
CA ASN A 120 6.64 25.87 13.19
C ASN A 120 6.53 25.98 11.66
N SER A 121 7.57 26.44 10.99
CA SER A 121 7.57 26.59 9.52
C SER A 121 7.50 25.23 8.82
N PHE A 122 8.15 24.20 9.36
CA PHE A 122 8.03 22.84 8.87
C PHE A 122 6.62 22.29 9.07
N ALA A 123 6.05 22.49 10.25
CA ALA A 123 4.69 22.02 10.56
C ALA A 123 3.64 22.69 9.65
N ASP A 124 3.76 23.99 9.42
CA ASP A 124 2.85 24.76 8.54
C ASP A 124 2.96 24.28 7.08
N GLN A 125 4.18 24.08 6.57
CA GLN A 125 4.40 23.58 5.22
C GLN A 125 3.88 22.14 5.05
N PHE A 126 4.09 21.28 6.05
CA PHE A 126 3.53 19.92 6.05
C PHE A 126 2.01 19.95 6.05
N TRP A 127 1.39 20.84 6.85
CA TRP A 127 -0.05 21.02 6.85
C TRP A 127 -0.59 21.48 5.49
N ILE A 128 0.08 22.44 4.85
CA ILE A 128 -0.25 22.88 3.48
C ILE A 128 -0.15 21.71 2.50
N PHE A 129 0.90 20.87 2.61
CA PHE A 129 1.03 19.67 1.77
C PHE A 129 -0.17 18.75 1.93
N LEU A 130 -0.61 18.47 3.16
CA LEU A 130 -1.74 17.57 3.43
C LEU A 130 -3.08 18.14 2.94
N THR A 131 -3.28 19.45 2.98
CA THR A 131 -4.60 20.07 2.80
C THR A 131 -4.76 20.83 1.49
N SER A 132 -3.67 21.25 0.84
CA SER A 132 -3.72 22.14 -0.32
C SER A 132 -2.97 21.61 -1.55
N ILE A 133 -2.08 20.63 -1.39
CA ILE A 133 -1.36 20.01 -2.50
C ILE A 133 -2.08 18.71 -2.88
N GLU A 134 -2.48 18.57 -4.15
CA GLU A 134 -3.26 17.43 -4.65
C GLU A 134 -2.66 16.07 -4.27
N LEU A 135 -1.36 15.87 -4.45
CA LEU A 135 -0.69 14.62 -4.08
C LEU A 135 -0.80 14.33 -2.57
N GLY A 136 -0.59 15.35 -1.73
CA GLY A 136 -0.72 15.22 -0.29
C GLY A 136 -2.14 14.90 0.14
N GLN A 137 -3.15 15.54 -0.46
CA GLN A 137 -4.56 15.25 -0.22
C GLN A 137 -4.93 13.81 -0.59
N LEU A 138 -4.52 13.34 -1.78
CA LEU A 138 -4.80 11.98 -2.26
C LEU A 138 -4.15 10.91 -1.36
N LEU A 139 -2.89 11.12 -0.97
CA LEU A 139 -2.20 10.23 -0.04
C LEU A 139 -2.83 10.25 1.35
N SER A 140 -3.19 11.43 1.86
CA SER A 140 -3.86 11.58 3.17
C SER A 140 -5.20 10.86 3.20
N LEU A 141 -5.98 10.96 2.12
CA LEU A 141 -7.26 10.27 1.99
C LEU A 141 -7.09 8.75 1.97
N ASN A 142 -6.06 8.26 1.27
CA ASN A 142 -5.75 6.83 1.24
C ASN A 142 -5.29 6.31 2.61
N VAL A 143 -4.44 7.06 3.31
CA VAL A 143 -3.99 6.73 4.67
C VAL A 143 -5.17 6.71 5.65
N LEU A 144 -6.05 7.69 5.58
CA LEU A 144 -7.27 7.72 6.40
C LEU A 144 -8.15 6.49 6.14
N ALA A 145 -8.35 6.14 4.87
CA ALA A 145 -9.09 4.93 4.50
C ALA A 145 -8.43 3.66 5.07
N ALA A 146 -7.08 3.57 5.04
CA ALA A 146 -6.35 2.45 5.61
C ALA A 146 -6.57 2.31 7.13
N TYR A 147 -6.52 3.41 7.88
CA TYR A 147 -6.82 3.40 9.32
C TYR A 147 -8.26 2.99 9.61
N LEU A 148 -9.22 3.53 8.87
CA LEU A 148 -10.63 3.16 9.03
C LEU A 148 -10.86 1.67 8.71
N LEU A 149 -10.25 1.17 7.64
CA LEU A 149 -10.34 -0.25 7.28
C LEU A 149 -9.69 -1.14 8.33
N ALA A 150 -8.52 -0.77 8.85
CA ALA A 150 -7.85 -1.51 9.92
C ALA A 150 -8.75 -1.62 11.17
N LEU A 151 -9.39 -0.52 11.57
CA LEU A 151 -10.33 -0.50 12.69
C LEU A 151 -11.57 -1.36 12.42
N VAL A 152 -12.18 -1.19 11.24
CA VAL A 152 -13.42 -1.91 10.88
C VAL A 152 -13.18 -3.42 10.78
N VAL A 153 -12.06 -3.87 10.19
CA VAL A 153 -11.72 -5.29 10.07
C VAL A 153 -11.59 -5.96 11.45
N LEU A 154 -11.14 -5.25 12.47
CA LEU A 154 -11.06 -5.78 13.82
C LEU A 154 -12.45 -6.05 14.44
N LEU A 155 -13.48 -5.33 14.00
CA LEU A 155 -14.84 -5.40 14.56
C LEU A 155 -15.77 -6.32 13.74
N VAL A 156 -15.55 -6.42 12.45
CA VAL A 156 -16.43 -7.15 11.53
C VAL A 156 -16.21 -8.66 11.62
N ARG A 157 -17.33 -9.42 11.79
CA ARG A 157 -17.32 -10.89 11.89
C ARG A 157 -18.44 -11.55 11.07
N ASN A 158 -19.17 -10.78 10.25
CA ASN A 158 -20.29 -11.27 9.44
C ASN A 158 -20.05 -11.00 7.96
N PHE A 159 -20.75 -11.73 7.11
CA PHE A 159 -20.64 -11.66 5.66
C PHE A 159 -20.87 -10.25 5.10
N PHE A 160 -21.98 -9.63 5.47
CA PHE A 160 -22.33 -8.29 4.94
C PHE A 160 -21.32 -7.22 5.36
N GLY A 161 -20.85 -7.28 6.59
CA GLY A 161 -19.81 -6.36 7.07
C GLY A 161 -18.50 -6.52 6.28
N VAL A 162 -18.04 -7.75 6.03
CA VAL A 162 -16.84 -8.01 5.22
C VAL A 162 -17.05 -7.54 3.79
N LEU A 163 -18.22 -7.79 3.20
CA LEU A 163 -18.55 -7.35 1.84
C LEU A 163 -18.53 -5.82 1.69
N ILE A 164 -19.16 -5.11 2.63
CA ILE A 164 -19.13 -3.63 2.66
C ILE A 164 -17.70 -3.13 2.84
N THR A 165 -16.95 -3.73 3.77
CA THR A 165 -15.55 -3.36 4.02
C THR A 165 -14.67 -3.61 2.79
N ALA A 166 -14.91 -4.70 2.05
CA ALA A 166 -14.23 -4.96 0.77
C ALA A 166 -14.57 -3.89 -0.28
N GLY A 167 -15.83 -3.49 -0.37
CA GLY A 167 -16.27 -2.40 -1.26
C GLY A 167 -15.59 -1.07 -0.94
N VAL A 168 -15.52 -0.71 0.34
CA VAL A 168 -14.79 0.50 0.79
C VAL A 168 -13.30 0.39 0.48
N GLY A 169 -12.69 -0.79 0.66
CA GLY A 169 -11.30 -1.05 0.30
C GLY A 169 -11.03 -0.85 -1.19
N LEU A 170 -11.92 -1.32 -2.06
CA LEU A 170 -11.82 -1.11 -3.51
C LEU A 170 -11.92 0.39 -3.87
N LEU A 171 -12.82 1.13 -3.22
CA LEU A 171 -12.93 2.58 -3.42
C LEU A 171 -11.69 3.34 -2.94
N ALA A 172 -10.99 2.85 -1.93
CA ALA A 172 -9.74 3.43 -1.44
C ALA A 172 -8.57 3.36 -2.45
N LEU A 173 -8.69 2.59 -3.56
CA LEU A 173 -7.73 2.60 -4.66
C LEU A 173 -7.88 3.83 -5.56
N ILE A 174 -9.05 4.49 -5.56
CA ILE A 174 -9.34 5.62 -6.46
C ILE A 174 -8.32 6.76 -6.29
N PRO A 175 -8.03 7.26 -5.07
CA PRO A 175 -7.03 8.32 -4.89
C PRO A 175 -5.66 7.97 -5.46
N ILE A 176 -5.23 6.72 -5.32
CA ILE A 176 -3.94 6.26 -5.83
C ILE A 176 -3.91 6.22 -7.36
N ALA A 177 -5.02 5.83 -8.02
CA ALA A 177 -5.10 5.85 -9.48
C ALA A 177 -4.94 7.27 -10.05
N PHE A 178 -5.35 8.31 -9.31
CA PHE A 178 -5.19 9.71 -9.70
C PHE A 178 -3.82 10.30 -9.34
N SER A 179 -3.05 9.70 -8.44
CA SER A 179 -1.80 10.27 -7.92
C SER A 179 -0.55 10.05 -8.80
N GLY A 180 -0.68 9.45 -9.99
CA GLY A 180 0.46 9.06 -10.83
C GLY A 180 0.80 10.05 -11.95
N HIS A 181 1.95 9.84 -12.62
CA HIS A 181 2.37 10.57 -13.83
C HIS A 181 1.40 10.44 -15.02
N SER A 182 0.45 9.53 -14.94
CA SER A 182 -0.68 9.40 -15.86
C SER A 182 -1.52 10.69 -15.95
N ALA A 183 -1.49 11.54 -14.93
CA ALA A 183 -2.19 12.83 -14.88
C ALA A 183 -1.71 13.84 -15.95
N GLY A 184 -0.47 13.72 -16.44
CA GLY A 184 0.13 14.61 -17.46
C GLY A 184 0.08 14.12 -18.91
N SER A 185 -0.55 12.95 -19.19
CA SER A 185 -0.58 12.39 -20.53
C SER A 185 -1.69 13.00 -21.41
N ALA A 186 -1.47 13.08 -22.72
CA ALA A 186 -2.48 13.53 -23.70
C ALA A 186 -3.76 12.66 -23.72
N SER A 187 -3.69 11.42 -23.17
CA SER A 187 -4.80 10.48 -23.01
C SER A 187 -5.06 10.21 -21.52
N HIS A 188 -5.10 11.24 -20.71
CA HIS A 188 -5.21 11.20 -19.23
C HIS A 188 -6.29 10.20 -18.74
N ALA A 189 -7.51 10.29 -19.23
CA ALA A 189 -8.61 9.42 -18.80
C ALA A 189 -8.33 7.93 -19.07
N LEU A 190 -7.73 7.61 -20.22
CA LEU A 190 -7.38 6.24 -20.57
C LEU A 190 -6.26 5.69 -19.68
N ALA A 191 -5.26 6.50 -19.38
CA ALA A 191 -4.14 6.12 -18.53
C ALA A 191 -4.57 5.89 -17.08
N VAL A 192 -5.42 6.77 -16.51
CA VAL A 192 -5.99 6.62 -15.17
C VAL A 192 -6.85 5.37 -15.07
N ASN A 193 -7.74 5.13 -16.06
CA ASN A 193 -8.59 3.95 -16.08
C ASN A 193 -7.77 2.65 -16.20
N ALA A 194 -6.75 2.61 -17.07
CA ALA A 194 -5.87 1.46 -17.21
C ALA A 194 -5.11 1.16 -15.92
N LEU A 195 -4.56 2.19 -15.26
CA LEU A 195 -3.89 2.06 -13.98
C LEU A 195 -4.85 1.57 -12.87
N GLY A 196 -6.05 2.14 -12.80
CA GLY A 196 -7.07 1.73 -11.83
C GLY A 196 -7.47 0.26 -11.99
N LEU A 197 -7.73 -0.19 -13.22
CA LEU A 197 -8.05 -1.60 -13.50
C LEU A 197 -6.86 -2.53 -13.19
N HIS A 198 -5.64 -2.09 -13.47
CA HIS A 198 -4.43 -2.86 -13.16
C HIS A 198 -4.25 -3.01 -11.64
N LEU A 199 -4.41 -1.94 -10.88
CA LEU A 199 -4.36 -1.96 -9.42
C LEU A 199 -5.44 -2.87 -8.82
N LEU A 200 -6.68 -2.79 -9.32
CA LEU A 200 -7.76 -3.70 -8.94
C LEU A 200 -7.39 -5.16 -9.18
N GLY A 201 -6.89 -5.48 -10.38
CA GLY A 201 -6.48 -6.82 -10.75
C GLY A 201 -5.37 -7.35 -9.85
N ILE A 202 -4.32 -6.56 -9.63
CA ILE A 202 -3.21 -6.94 -8.74
C ILE A 202 -3.71 -7.16 -7.30
N CYS A 203 -4.50 -6.24 -6.74
CA CYS A 203 -5.00 -6.36 -5.39
C CYS A 203 -5.83 -7.65 -5.21
N ILE A 204 -6.79 -7.90 -6.10
CA ILE A 204 -7.64 -9.08 -6.02
C ILE A 204 -6.81 -10.36 -6.17
N TRP A 205 -5.90 -10.40 -7.12
CA TRP A 205 -5.12 -11.60 -7.42
C TRP A 205 -4.08 -11.89 -6.33
N VAL A 206 -3.21 -10.94 -6.03
CA VAL A 206 -2.12 -11.12 -5.06
C VAL A 206 -2.67 -11.28 -3.65
N GLY A 207 -3.58 -10.40 -3.23
CA GLY A 207 -4.19 -10.47 -1.90
C GLY A 207 -5.08 -11.70 -1.72
N GLY A 208 -5.82 -12.10 -2.77
CA GLY A 208 -6.62 -13.31 -2.77
C GLY A 208 -5.78 -14.57 -2.63
N LEU A 209 -4.70 -14.71 -3.43
CA LEU A 209 -3.77 -15.85 -3.32
C LEU A 209 -3.09 -15.93 -1.95
N ALA A 210 -2.62 -14.80 -1.43
CA ALA A 210 -2.01 -14.75 -0.10
C ALA A 210 -3.01 -15.19 0.99
N THR A 211 -4.25 -14.74 0.89
CA THR A 211 -5.31 -15.11 1.84
C THR A 211 -5.70 -16.59 1.72
N LEU A 212 -5.75 -17.14 0.51
CA LEU A 212 -5.96 -18.58 0.29
C LEU A 212 -4.88 -19.42 1.00
N MET A 213 -3.64 -18.95 1.03
CA MET A 213 -2.56 -19.67 1.69
C MET A 213 -2.69 -19.70 3.23
N VAL A 214 -3.34 -18.72 3.85
CA VAL A 214 -3.53 -18.60 5.32
C VAL A 214 -4.86 -19.15 5.81
N SER A 215 -5.86 -19.30 4.93
CA SER A 215 -7.23 -19.70 5.26
C SER A 215 -7.46 -21.23 5.50
#